data_ff59ffc76ac11c0e5b1d734b588afeae
#
_entry.id   ff59ffc76ac11c0e5b1d734b588afeae
#
_cell.length_a   1.000
_cell.length_b   1.000
_cell.length_c   1.000
_cell.angle_alpha   90.00
_cell.angle_beta   90.00
_cell.angle_gamma   90.00
#
_symmetry.space_group_name_H-M   'P 1'
#
loop_
_entity.id
_entity.type
_entity.pdbx_description
1 polymer ?
#
loop_
_entity_poly.entity_id
_entity_poly.type
_entity_poly.pdbx_seq_one_letter_code
_entity_poly.pdbx_strand_id
1 'polypeptide(L)'
;MPSASERQLAFALLRRTDHGRVATSMRALPFLAAARHIVCDGHLLLRMHRGFGYHDACLGSVVAYGADNLGTATASEGQWTVQLVGLCEGAHPTPAELARFGPPPCYVDGEPYDAVYLRLIPRTSTVHTLCSATSLAPAAGEWSARGAARAGTAHLFRPRPGSGH
;
A
#
# COMPACT_ATOMS: atom_id res chain seq x y z
N MET A 1 1.94 3.07 -18.56
CA MET A 1 2.97 3.84 -17.83
C MET A 1 2.25 4.86 -16.94
N PRO A 2 2.50 4.87 -15.65
CA PRO A 2 1.97 5.93 -14.80
C PRO A 2 2.52 7.26 -15.30
N SER A 3 1.69 8.29 -15.29
CA SER A 3 2.16 9.63 -15.66
C SER A 3 3.20 10.09 -14.62
N ALA A 4 4.14 10.94 -15.02
CA ALA A 4 5.10 11.55 -14.09
C ALA A 4 4.36 12.22 -12.91
N SER A 5 3.17 12.75 -13.16
CA SER A 5 2.27 13.35 -12.19
C SER A 5 1.78 12.34 -11.13
N GLU A 6 1.40 11.12 -11.53
CA GLU A 6 0.90 10.10 -10.60
C GLU A 6 2.00 9.60 -9.65
N ARG A 7 3.21 9.40 -10.18
CA ARG A 7 4.39 9.05 -9.36
C ARG A 7 4.72 10.15 -8.35
N GLN A 8 4.68 11.41 -8.77
CA GLN A 8 4.92 12.53 -7.88
C GLN A 8 3.88 12.60 -6.76
N LEU A 9 2.60 12.40 -7.09
CA LEU A 9 1.52 12.33 -6.12
C LEU A 9 1.73 11.18 -5.13
N ALA A 10 2.06 9.97 -5.62
CA ALA A 10 2.34 8.82 -4.78
C ALA A 10 3.45 9.12 -3.76
N PHE A 11 4.58 9.69 -4.20
CA PHE A 11 5.66 10.06 -3.31
C PHE A 11 5.29 11.19 -2.34
N ALA A 12 4.49 12.16 -2.76
CA ALA A 12 4.01 13.22 -1.88
C ALA A 12 3.13 12.66 -0.75
N LEU A 13 2.26 11.69 -1.05
CA LEU A 13 1.42 11.00 -0.06
C LEU A 13 2.25 10.12 0.86
N LEU A 14 3.21 9.37 0.33
CA LEU A 14 4.09 8.51 1.12
C LEU A 14 4.97 9.30 2.10
N ARG A 15 5.32 10.56 1.82
CA ARG A 15 6.02 11.42 2.79
C ARG A 15 5.18 11.79 4.01
N ARG A 16 3.86 11.58 3.96
CA ARG A 16 2.93 11.86 5.07
C ARG A 16 2.78 10.69 6.03
N THR A 17 3.31 9.52 5.68
CA THR A 17 3.34 8.33 6.51
C THR A 17 4.78 7.82 6.60
N ASP A 18 5.04 6.91 7.52
CA ASP A 18 6.37 6.34 7.72
C ASP A 18 6.36 4.81 7.76
N HIS A 19 5.20 4.19 7.63
CA HIS A 19 5.00 2.75 7.61
C HIS A 19 4.11 2.32 6.44
N GLY A 20 4.35 1.11 5.98
CA GLY A 20 3.53 0.43 5.00
C GLY A 20 3.80 -1.07 5.05
N ARG A 21 3.40 -1.75 4.00
CA ARG A 21 3.58 -3.19 3.88
C ARG A 21 4.19 -3.54 2.54
N VAL A 22 5.20 -4.39 2.56
CA VAL A 22 5.78 -5.00 1.37
C VAL A 22 5.15 -6.37 1.16
N ALA A 23 4.75 -6.63 -0.07
CA ALA A 23 4.19 -7.91 -0.50
C ALA A 23 5.10 -8.55 -1.55
N THR A 24 5.41 -9.82 -1.36
CA THR A 24 6.15 -10.64 -2.33
C THR A 24 5.79 -12.10 -2.14
N SER A 25 6.47 -13.00 -2.83
CA SER A 25 6.25 -14.44 -2.72
C SER A 25 7.54 -15.11 -2.23
N MET A 26 7.40 -15.99 -1.27
CA MET A 26 8.46 -16.84 -0.78
C MET A 26 8.03 -18.30 -0.96
N ARG A 27 8.78 -19.08 -1.74
CA ARG A 27 8.44 -20.49 -2.07
C ARG A 27 7.02 -20.64 -2.62
N ALA A 28 6.65 -19.75 -3.56
CA ALA A 28 5.32 -19.66 -4.17
C ALA A 28 4.16 -19.29 -3.24
N LEU A 29 4.42 -18.97 -1.97
CA LEU A 29 3.42 -18.47 -1.05
C LEU A 29 3.53 -16.93 -0.96
N PRO A 30 2.44 -16.21 -1.18
CA PRO A 30 2.42 -14.77 -0.98
C PRO A 30 2.51 -14.45 0.51
N PHE A 31 3.25 -13.41 0.86
CA PHE A 31 3.28 -12.88 2.22
C PHE A 31 3.27 -11.35 2.23
N LEU A 32 2.97 -10.83 3.38
CA LEU A 32 2.89 -9.41 3.65
C LEU A 32 3.71 -9.08 4.89
N ALA A 33 4.67 -8.17 4.77
CA ALA A 33 5.53 -7.77 5.88
C ALA A 33 5.45 -6.26 6.12
N ALA A 34 5.39 -5.86 7.39
CA ALA A 34 5.46 -4.46 7.75
C ALA A 34 6.88 -3.91 7.52
N ALA A 35 6.96 -2.69 7.03
CA ALA A 35 8.22 -1.98 6.85
C ALA A 35 8.04 -0.49 7.16
N ARG A 36 9.05 0.10 7.81
CA ARG A 36 9.17 1.54 7.89
C ARG A 36 9.80 2.06 6.60
N HIS A 37 9.35 3.20 6.10
CA HIS A 37 9.90 3.77 4.87
C HIS A 37 10.33 5.22 5.03
N ILE A 38 11.24 5.63 4.16
CA ILE A 38 11.51 7.02 3.81
C ILE A 38 11.50 7.17 2.29
N VAL A 39 11.01 8.31 1.83
CA VAL A 39 11.02 8.66 0.40
C VAL A 39 12.33 9.33 0.07
N CYS A 40 13.08 8.76 -0.87
CA CYS A 40 14.27 9.35 -1.47
C CYS A 40 13.99 9.79 -2.90
N ASP A 41 15.00 10.32 -3.59
CA ASP A 41 14.85 10.77 -4.97
C ASP A 41 14.58 9.57 -5.89
N GLY A 42 13.33 9.44 -6.31
CA GLY A 42 12.89 8.42 -7.26
C GLY A 42 12.74 7.00 -6.69
N HIS A 43 12.96 6.77 -5.39
CA HIS A 43 12.83 5.44 -4.76
C HIS A 43 12.39 5.53 -3.30
N LEU A 44 12.03 4.38 -2.73
CA LEU A 44 11.86 4.24 -1.28
C LEU A 44 13.05 3.50 -0.68
N LEU A 45 13.45 3.91 0.52
CA LEU A 45 14.21 3.06 1.41
C LEU A 45 13.27 2.45 2.44
N LEU A 46 13.42 1.16 2.68
CA LEU A 46 12.63 0.36 3.61
C LEU A 46 13.53 -0.15 4.72
N ARG A 47 13.06 -0.09 5.96
CA ARG A 47 13.69 -0.74 7.11
C ARG A 47 12.82 -1.87 7.59
N MET A 48 13.40 -3.06 7.70
CA MET A 48 12.75 -4.28 8.16
C MET A 48 13.58 -4.96 9.23
N HIS A 49 12.98 -5.91 9.96
CA HIS A 49 13.71 -6.80 10.85
C HIS A 49 14.30 -7.98 10.07
N ARG A 50 15.61 -8.22 10.21
CA ARG A 50 16.30 -9.31 9.53
C ARG A 50 15.84 -10.70 9.98
N GLY A 51 15.52 -10.84 11.26
CA GLY A 51 15.24 -12.14 11.88
C GLY A 51 14.04 -12.89 11.27
N PHE A 52 13.10 -12.19 10.60
CA PHE A 52 11.97 -12.84 9.94
C PHE A 52 12.30 -13.41 8.56
N GLY A 53 13.44 -13.08 7.97
CA GLY A 53 13.84 -13.57 6.66
C GLY A 53 13.06 -12.98 5.46
N TYR A 54 12.07 -12.12 5.68
CA TYR A 54 11.26 -11.55 4.59
C TYR A 54 12.08 -10.71 3.62
N HIS A 55 13.13 -10.07 4.10
CA HIS A 55 14.02 -9.26 3.28
C HIS A 55 14.73 -10.11 2.20
N ASP A 56 15.10 -11.36 2.51
CA ASP A 56 15.75 -12.26 1.54
C ASP A 56 14.84 -12.55 0.35
N ALA A 57 13.54 -12.75 0.58
CA ALA A 57 12.58 -12.96 -0.48
C ALA A 57 12.30 -11.68 -1.32
N CYS A 58 12.59 -10.51 -0.77
CA CYS A 58 12.47 -9.24 -1.49
C CYS A 58 13.67 -8.96 -2.39
N LEU A 59 14.88 -9.38 -1.97
CA LEU A 59 16.12 -9.07 -2.67
C LEU A 59 16.12 -9.62 -4.11
N GLY A 60 16.37 -8.73 -5.08
CA GLY A 60 16.38 -9.08 -6.50
C GLY A 60 15.01 -9.40 -7.10
N SER A 61 13.93 -9.23 -6.33
CA SER A 61 12.57 -9.54 -6.75
C SER A 61 11.79 -8.27 -7.07
N VAL A 62 10.74 -8.43 -7.87
CA VAL A 62 9.71 -7.41 -8.03
C VAL A 62 8.72 -7.56 -6.88
N VAL A 63 8.55 -6.50 -6.11
CA VAL A 63 7.67 -6.49 -4.94
C VAL A 63 6.60 -5.41 -5.10
N ALA A 64 5.49 -5.56 -4.38
CA ALA A 64 4.53 -4.49 -4.19
C ALA A 64 4.72 -3.87 -2.80
N TYR A 65 4.61 -2.56 -2.71
CA TYR A 65 4.61 -1.81 -1.47
C TYR A 65 3.35 -0.97 -1.38
N GLY A 66 2.62 -1.10 -0.29
CA GLY A 66 1.40 -0.35 -0.05
C GLY A 66 1.46 0.46 1.25
N ALA A 67 0.94 1.67 1.20
CA ALA A 67 0.69 2.50 2.37
C ALA A 67 -0.61 3.30 2.18
N ASP A 68 -1.21 3.71 3.27
CA ASP A 68 -2.47 4.42 3.29
C ASP A 68 -2.60 5.29 4.55
N ASN A 69 -3.66 6.08 4.61
CA ASN A 69 -4.07 6.81 5.82
C ASN A 69 -5.45 6.39 6.33
N LEU A 70 -5.93 5.20 5.96
CA LEU A 70 -7.31 4.78 6.24
C LEU A 70 -7.66 4.74 7.73
N GLY A 71 -6.69 4.42 8.58
CA GLY A 71 -6.88 4.36 10.04
C GLY A 71 -6.57 5.67 10.78
N THR A 72 -5.99 6.66 10.11
CA THR A 72 -5.49 7.89 10.73
C THR A 72 -6.04 9.17 10.11
N ALA A 73 -6.75 9.05 8.97
CA ALA A 73 -7.30 10.22 8.28
C ALA A 73 -8.33 10.95 9.17
N THR A 74 -8.16 12.24 9.30
CA THR A 74 -9.19 13.10 9.87
C THR A 74 -10.31 13.37 8.85
N ALA A 75 -11.48 13.82 9.32
CA ALA A 75 -12.62 14.09 8.44
C ALA A 75 -12.33 15.12 7.33
N SER A 76 -11.32 15.98 7.53
CA SER A 76 -10.90 17.02 6.58
C SER A 76 -9.82 16.58 5.58
N GLU A 77 -9.14 15.47 5.83
CA GLU A 77 -7.95 15.05 5.05
C GLU A 77 -8.32 14.09 3.96
N GLY A 78 -9.38 13.69 3.60
CA GLY A 78 -9.63 12.67 2.58
C GLY A 78 -8.78 11.41 2.74
N GLN A 79 -9.32 10.26 2.48
CA GLN A 79 -8.63 9.00 2.57
C GLN A 79 -7.93 8.66 1.25
N TRP A 80 -6.78 8.02 1.34
CA TRP A 80 -6.03 7.60 0.17
C TRP A 80 -5.28 6.30 0.43
N THR A 81 -5.01 5.60 -0.66
CA THR A 81 -4.08 4.46 -0.69
C THR A 81 -3.07 4.66 -1.80
N VAL A 82 -1.83 4.24 -1.57
CA VAL A 82 -0.75 4.24 -2.55
C VAL A 82 -0.21 2.82 -2.68
N GLN A 83 0.00 2.40 -3.91
CA GLN A 83 0.70 1.16 -4.23
C GLN A 83 1.83 1.45 -5.19
N LEU A 84 3.02 0.96 -4.86
CA LEU A 84 4.19 0.95 -5.73
C LEU A 84 4.54 -0.48 -6.07
N VAL A 85 4.90 -0.75 -7.32
CA VAL A 85 5.43 -2.06 -7.73
C VAL A 85 6.77 -1.83 -8.43
N GLY A 86 7.80 -2.54 -8.01
CA GLY A 86 9.12 -2.35 -8.57
C GLY A 86 10.17 -3.33 -8.06
N LEU A 87 11.38 -3.17 -8.54
CA LEU A 87 12.52 -3.98 -8.15
C LEU A 87 12.98 -3.60 -6.75
N CYS A 88 13.25 -4.62 -5.93
CA CYS A 88 13.76 -4.47 -4.58
C CYS A 88 15.23 -4.93 -4.51
N GLU A 89 16.08 -4.09 -3.97
CA GLU A 89 17.52 -4.32 -3.85
C GLU A 89 17.99 -4.07 -2.41
N GLY A 90 19.15 -4.63 -2.05
CA GLY A 90 19.79 -4.29 -0.78
C GLY A 90 20.26 -2.83 -0.77
N ALA A 91 20.18 -2.18 0.39
CA ALA A 91 20.58 -0.79 0.55
C ALA A 91 21.49 -0.58 1.76
N HIS A 92 22.39 0.39 1.60
CA HIS A 92 23.22 0.92 2.68
C HIS A 92 22.93 2.41 2.85
N PRO A 93 21.97 2.76 3.73
CA PRO A 93 21.57 4.15 3.92
C PRO A 93 22.74 5.01 4.41
N THR A 94 22.77 6.24 3.93
CA THR A 94 23.69 7.27 4.43
C THR A 94 23.34 7.69 5.86
N PRO A 95 24.24 8.32 6.62
CA PRO A 95 23.93 8.84 7.96
C PRO A 95 22.72 9.78 7.99
N ALA A 96 22.54 10.59 6.95
CA ALA A 96 21.39 11.49 6.81
C ALA A 96 20.06 10.71 6.62
N GLU A 97 20.08 9.64 5.82
CA GLU A 97 18.93 8.76 5.63
C GLU A 97 18.60 7.97 6.90
N LEU A 98 19.60 7.49 7.62
CA LEU A 98 19.43 6.83 8.92
C LEU A 98 18.79 7.78 9.94
N ALA A 99 19.21 9.04 9.97
CA ALA A 99 18.59 10.07 10.82
C ALA A 99 17.11 10.29 10.51
N ARG A 100 16.73 10.22 9.23
CA ARG A 100 15.32 10.31 8.81
C ARG A 100 14.49 9.10 9.23
N PHE A 101 15.06 7.91 9.27
CA PHE A 101 14.38 6.73 9.83
C PHE A 101 14.14 6.87 11.33
N GLY A 102 14.98 7.60 12.03
CA GLY A 102 15.00 7.61 13.48
C GLY A 102 15.48 6.28 14.09
N PRO A 103 15.48 6.15 15.43
CA PRO A 103 15.95 4.94 16.08
C PRO A 103 15.08 3.72 15.70
N PRO A 104 15.69 2.55 15.48
CA PRO A 104 14.94 1.32 15.31
C PRO A 104 14.28 0.91 16.64
N PRO A 105 13.26 0.04 16.61
CA PRO A 105 12.80 -0.65 17.82
C PRO A 105 13.96 -1.37 18.52
N CYS A 106 13.90 -1.49 19.84
CA CYS A 106 14.92 -2.24 20.59
C CYS A 106 14.73 -3.75 20.43
N TYR A 107 13.48 -4.21 20.46
CA TYR A 107 13.12 -5.62 20.45
C TYR A 107 11.93 -5.90 19.53
N VAL A 108 11.86 -7.12 19.05
CA VAL A 108 10.73 -7.70 18.34
C VAL A 108 10.56 -9.15 18.86
N ASP A 109 9.37 -9.50 19.29
CA ASP A 109 9.05 -10.82 19.87
C ASP A 109 10.02 -11.29 20.99
N GLY A 110 10.55 -10.32 21.75
CA GLY A 110 11.51 -10.59 22.82
C GLY A 110 12.98 -10.70 22.38
N GLU A 111 13.25 -10.69 21.07
CA GLU A 111 14.60 -10.73 20.51
C GLU A 111 15.06 -9.32 20.11
N PRO A 112 16.38 -9.03 20.16
CA PRO A 112 16.91 -7.76 19.68
C PRO A 112 16.52 -7.48 18.23
N TYR A 113 16.10 -6.25 17.95
CA TYR A 113 15.77 -5.84 16.60
C TYR A 113 17.05 -5.67 15.76
N ASP A 114 17.17 -6.46 14.70
CA ASP A 114 18.27 -6.37 13.72
C ASP A 114 17.75 -5.71 12.43
N ALA A 115 18.15 -4.45 12.22
CA ALA A 115 17.70 -3.66 11.09
C ALA A 115 18.38 -4.10 9.79
N VAL A 116 17.58 -4.32 8.76
CA VAL A 116 18.03 -4.49 7.38
C VAL A 116 17.34 -3.46 6.49
N TYR A 117 18.08 -2.94 5.52
CA TYR A 117 17.60 -1.88 4.66
C TYR A 117 17.52 -2.35 3.21
N LEU A 118 16.43 -2.01 2.57
CA LEU A 118 16.15 -2.33 1.17
C LEU A 118 15.84 -1.05 0.41
N ARG A 119 16.10 -1.06 -0.89
CA ARG A 119 15.71 0.00 -1.83
C ARG A 119 14.65 -0.54 -2.76
N LEU A 120 13.52 0.12 -2.84
CA LEU A 120 12.47 -0.16 -3.82
C LEU A 120 12.51 0.89 -4.93
N ILE A 121 12.78 0.44 -6.15
CA ILE A 121 12.79 1.27 -7.35
C ILE A 121 11.46 1.04 -8.08
N PRO A 122 10.49 1.96 -7.97
CA PRO A 122 9.17 1.73 -8.52
C PRO A 122 9.16 1.80 -10.05
N ARG A 123 8.53 0.83 -10.67
CA ARG A 123 8.20 0.79 -12.09
C ARG A 123 6.78 1.29 -12.34
N THR A 124 5.87 0.98 -11.43
CA THR A 124 4.50 1.48 -11.45
C THR A 124 4.13 2.09 -10.11
N SER A 125 3.25 3.07 -10.17
CA SER A 125 2.65 3.71 -8.99
C SER A 125 1.16 3.90 -9.25
N THR A 126 0.35 3.59 -8.25
CA THR A 126 -1.11 3.75 -8.29
C THR A 126 -1.56 4.48 -7.04
N VAL A 127 -2.40 5.48 -7.22
CA VAL A 127 -3.01 6.25 -6.14
C VAL A 127 -4.52 6.14 -6.25
N HIS A 128 -5.17 5.77 -5.14
CA HIS A 128 -6.62 5.84 -5.03
C HIS A 128 -6.99 6.85 -3.94
N THR A 129 -7.91 7.73 -4.25
CA THR A 129 -8.54 8.64 -3.29
C THR A 129 -9.96 8.17 -3.01
N LEU A 130 -10.29 8.07 -1.73
CA LEU A 130 -11.61 7.64 -1.28
C LEU A 130 -12.36 8.85 -0.74
N CYS A 131 -13.52 9.14 -1.32
CA CYS A 131 -14.42 10.18 -0.85
C CYS A 131 -15.58 9.54 -0.11
N SER A 132 -15.92 10.03 1.07
CA SER A 132 -17.17 9.64 1.72
C SER A 132 -18.35 10.22 0.94
N ALA A 133 -19.49 9.50 0.92
CA ALA A 133 -20.70 9.94 0.22
C ALA A 133 -21.21 11.32 0.70
N THR A 134 -20.83 11.75 1.91
CA THR A 134 -21.15 13.07 2.47
C THR A 134 -20.43 14.22 1.77
N SER A 135 -19.31 13.95 1.08
CA SER A 135 -18.56 14.95 0.31
C SER A 135 -19.07 15.13 -1.11
N LEU A 136 -19.96 14.27 -1.56
CA LEU A 136 -20.60 14.29 -2.87
C LEU A 136 -22.06 14.76 -2.79
N ALA A 137 -22.40 15.68 -1.87
CA ALA A 137 -23.65 16.40 -1.99
C ALA A 137 -23.59 17.20 -3.30
N PRO A 138 -24.35 16.83 -4.34
CA PRO A 138 -24.41 17.66 -5.53
C PRO A 138 -25.03 18.99 -5.11
N ALA A 139 -24.41 20.09 -5.53
CA ALA A 139 -25.12 21.37 -5.55
C ALA A 139 -26.47 21.11 -6.20
N ALA A 140 -27.54 21.45 -5.50
CA ALA A 140 -28.91 21.23 -5.94
C ALA A 140 -29.10 21.89 -7.31
N GLY A 141 -29.16 21.06 -8.36
CA GLY A 141 -29.32 21.50 -9.72
C GLY A 141 -29.12 20.36 -10.70
N GLU A 142 -30.25 19.87 -11.24
CA GLU A 142 -30.36 19.08 -12.46
C GLU A 142 -29.89 17.61 -12.43
N TRP A 143 -30.70 16.75 -11.82
CA TRP A 143 -30.85 15.37 -12.27
C TRP A 143 -31.83 15.34 -13.45
N SER A 144 -31.32 15.44 -14.68
CA SER A 144 -32.06 15.06 -15.86
C SER A 144 -32.18 13.54 -15.90
N ALA A 145 -33.40 13.06 -15.81
CA ALA A 145 -33.78 11.65 -15.88
C ALA A 145 -33.48 11.08 -17.28
N ARG A 146 -32.24 10.70 -17.56
CA ARG A 146 -31.88 9.85 -18.70
C ARG A 146 -30.91 8.78 -18.25
N GLY A 147 -31.41 7.57 -18.04
CA GLY A 147 -30.55 6.42 -17.81
C GLY A 147 -31.12 5.30 -16.95
N ALA A 148 -32.43 5.28 -16.74
CA ALA A 148 -33.09 4.11 -16.14
C ALA A 148 -33.45 3.07 -17.22
N ALA A 149 -32.44 2.40 -17.79
CA ALA A 149 -32.66 1.20 -18.59
C ALA A 149 -31.37 0.40 -18.69
N ARG A 150 -31.14 -0.48 -17.73
CA ARG A 150 -30.46 -1.79 -17.80
C ARG A 150 -30.08 -2.25 -16.39
N ALA A 151 -31.09 -2.58 -15.59
CA ALA A 151 -30.89 -3.51 -14.49
C ALA A 151 -31.10 -4.91 -15.05
N GLY A 152 -30.00 -5.58 -15.36
CA GLY A 152 -29.98 -7.00 -15.70
C GLY A 152 -30.33 -7.81 -14.45
N THR A 153 -31.25 -8.71 -14.61
CA THR A 153 -31.82 -9.66 -13.67
C THR A 153 -30.73 -10.45 -12.94
N ALA A 154 -30.57 -10.22 -11.64
CA ALA A 154 -29.76 -11.08 -10.78
C ALA A 154 -30.55 -12.38 -10.56
N HIS A 155 -30.04 -13.50 -11.08
CA HIS A 155 -30.53 -14.84 -10.77
C HIS A 155 -30.26 -15.16 -9.30
N LEU A 156 -31.31 -15.17 -8.49
CA LEU A 156 -31.28 -15.70 -7.14
C LEU A 156 -31.10 -17.21 -7.19
N PHE A 157 -29.95 -17.67 -6.70
CA PHE A 157 -29.66 -19.08 -6.48
C PHE A 157 -30.56 -19.60 -5.36
N ARG A 158 -31.56 -20.41 -5.69
CA ARG A 158 -32.44 -21.13 -4.74
C ARG A 158 -31.76 -22.45 -4.39
N PRO A 159 -31.52 -22.78 -3.11
CA PRO A 159 -31.06 -24.11 -2.74
C PRO A 159 -32.23 -25.12 -2.89
N ARG A 160 -31.92 -26.29 -3.46
CA ARG A 160 -32.85 -27.42 -3.57
C ARG A 160 -33.07 -28.07 -2.19
N PRO A 161 -34.29 -28.44 -1.81
CA PRO A 161 -34.51 -29.25 -0.62
C PRO A 161 -34.09 -30.69 -0.90
N GLY A 162 -33.29 -31.25 0.03
CA GLY A 162 -32.90 -32.63 -0.01
C GLY A 162 -34.08 -33.58 0.18
N SER A 163 -34.22 -34.53 -0.70
CA SER A 163 -35.08 -35.71 -0.53
C SER A 163 -34.30 -36.78 0.21
N GLY A 164 -34.78 -37.10 1.43
CA GLY A 164 -34.30 -38.26 2.16
C GLY A 164 -34.84 -39.56 1.55
N HIS A 165 -34.01 -40.56 1.62
CA HIS A 165 -34.30 -41.98 1.86
C HIS A 165 -33.04 -42.60 2.44
#